data_c1daf9bbd61b9c5ef75354db90ed6c69
#
_entry.id   c1daf9bbd61b9c5ef75354db90ed6c69
#
_cell.length_a   1.000
_cell.length_b   1.000
_cell.length_c   1.000
_cell.angle_alpha   90.00
_cell.angle_beta   90.00
_cell.angle_gamma   90.00
#
_symmetry.space_group_name_H-M   'P 1'
#
loop_
_entity.id
_entity.type
_entity.pdbx_description
1 polymer ?
#
loop_
_entity_poly.entity_id
_entity_poly.type
_entity_poly.pdbx_seq_one_letter_code
_entity_poly.pdbx_strand_id
1 'polypeptide(L)'
;MKADADKLVIVLWSAGPENPTLAAAPFVYALAARALEIDVDMHFTSSTVRWLLPGVADAKHTDAECTKTVGDFIREVKVAGVKLYACGMAMHEHARGEALIAECDGHAGAATVVSEAMNERTRTLVF
;
A
#
# COMPACT_ATOMS: atom_id res chain seq x y z
N MET A 1 -19.44 3.43 -14.48
CA MET A 1 -18.40 3.85 -15.43
C MET A 1 -17.46 2.68 -15.72
N LYS A 2 -17.17 2.45 -16.98
CA LYS A 2 -16.26 1.36 -17.37
C LYS A 2 -14.83 1.90 -17.49
N ALA A 3 -13.90 1.28 -16.79
CA ALA A 3 -12.50 1.69 -16.84
C ALA A 3 -11.80 1.12 -18.09
N ASP A 4 -10.83 1.86 -18.63
CA ASP A 4 -10.00 1.40 -19.75
C ASP A 4 -8.91 0.42 -19.31
N ALA A 5 -8.61 0.36 -18.02
CA ALA A 5 -7.65 -0.56 -17.42
C ALA A 5 -8.35 -1.48 -16.44
N ASP A 6 -7.75 -2.66 -16.20
CA ASP A 6 -8.29 -3.66 -15.30
C ASP A 6 -7.63 -3.61 -13.92
N LYS A 7 -6.45 -3.02 -13.83
CA LYS A 7 -5.63 -3.06 -12.64
C LYS A 7 -4.95 -1.73 -12.37
N LEU A 8 -4.93 -1.35 -11.10
CA LEU A 8 -4.17 -0.22 -10.60
C LEU A 8 -3.07 -0.72 -9.66
N VAL A 9 -1.84 -0.33 -9.95
CA VAL A 9 -0.70 -0.57 -9.06
C VAL A 9 -0.41 0.74 -8.33
N ILE A 10 -0.40 0.70 -7.02
CA ILE A 10 -0.07 1.85 -6.17
C ILE A 10 1.27 1.56 -5.49
N VAL A 11 2.23 2.44 -5.70
CA VAL A 11 3.55 2.34 -5.08
C VAL A 11 3.67 3.39 -3.98
N LEU A 12 3.91 2.96 -2.74
CA LEU A 12 4.18 3.86 -1.63
C LEU A 12 5.68 4.04 -1.51
N TRP A 13 6.13 5.28 -1.61
CA TRP A 13 7.54 5.64 -1.58
C TRP A 13 7.88 6.57 -0.41
N SER A 14 7.13 7.66 -0.26
CA SER A 14 7.46 8.73 0.69
C SER A 14 6.50 8.82 1.88
N ALA A 15 5.37 8.16 1.85
CA ALA A 15 4.35 8.22 2.91
C ALA A 15 4.66 7.22 4.06
N GLY A 16 5.86 7.31 4.63
CA GLY A 16 6.30 6.44 5.73
C GLY A 16 5.79 6.89 7.10
N PRO A 17 6.12 6.13 8.17
CA PRO A 17 5.63 6.41 9.53
C PRO A 17 6.02 7.78 10.10
N GLU A 18 7.05 8.41 9.59
CA GLU A 18 7.46 9.76 9.98
C GLU A 18 6.49 10.84 9.46
N ASN A 19 5.69 10.51 8.43
CA ASN A 19 4.74 11.43 7.81
C ASN A 19 3.37 10.77 7.67
N PRO A 20 2.70 10.43 8.77
CA PRO A 20 1.45 9.66 8.71
C PRO A 20 0.31 10.38 7.98
N THR A 21 0.32 11.71 7.95
CA THR A 21 -0.70 12.48 7.23
C THR A 21 -0.64 12.27 5.72
N LEU A 22 0.51 11.88 5.18
CA LEU A 22 0.65 11.57 3.75
C LEU A 22 0.15 10.17 3.41
N ALA A 23 -0.03 9.31 4.41
CA ALA A 23 -0.36 7.91 4.19
C ALA A 23 -1.83 7.68 3.81
N ALA A 24 -2.72 8.62 4.11
CA ALA A 24 -4.14 8.45 3.81
C ALA A 24 -4.42 8.35 2.31
N ALA A 25 -3.81 9.21 1.51
CA ALA A 25 -4.11 9.33 0.08
C ALA A 25 -3.97 8.01 -0.70
N PRO A 26 -2.88 7.24 -0.60
CA PRO A 26 -2.78 5.99 -1.33
C PRO A 26 -3.90 5.00 -0.99
N PHE A 27 -4.31 4.92 0.28
CA PHE A 27 -5.42 4.05 0.67
C PHE A 27 -6.77 4.54 0.14
N VAL A 28 -7.01 5.85 0.17
CA VAL A 28 -8.24 6.43 -0.37
C VAL A 28 -8.35 6.16 -1.88
N TYR A 29 -7.24 6.28 -2.61
CA TYR A 29 -7.22 6.00 -4.05
C TYR A 29 -7.42 4.52 -4.33
N ALA A 30 -6.85 3.65 -3.50
CA ALA A 30 -7.08 2.21 -3.62
C ALA A 30 -8.57 1.86 -3.43
N LEU A 31 -9.20 2.43 -2.42
CA LEU A 31 -10.63 2.20 -2.16
C LEU A 31 -11.51 2.74 -3.29
N ALA A 32 -11.16 3.91 -3.85
CA ALA A 32 -11.88 4.48 -4.99
C ALA A 32 -11.78 3.57 -6.23
N ALA A 33 -10.60 3.01 -6.49
CA ALA A 33 -10.42 2.07 -7.60
C ALA A 33 -11.25 0.80 -7.40
N ARG A 34 -11.28 0.27 -6.16
CA ARG A 34 -12.12 -0.90 -5.87
C ARG A 34 -13.60 -0.61 -6.05
N ALA A 35 -14.04 0.60 -5.72
CA ALA A 35 -15.42 1.01 -5.95
C ALA A 35 -15.77 1.03 -7.44
N LEU A 36 -14.79 1.20 -8.32
CA LEU A 36 -14.93 1.12 -9.78
C LEU A 36 -14.68 -0.30 -10.31
N GLU A 37 -14.57 -1.29 -9.42
CA GLU A 37 -14.31 -2.70 -9.78
C GLU A 37 -12.96 -2.92 -10.48
N ILE A 38 -11.97 -2.07 -10.16
CA ILE A 38 -10.60 -2.19 -10.65
C ILE A 38 -9.79 -2.97 -9.61
N ASP A 39 -9.04 -3.98 -10.04
CA ASP A 39 -8.12 -4.69 -9.15
C ASP A 39 -7.00 -3.76 -8.71
N VAL A 40 -6.58 -3.87 -7.44
CA VAL A 40 -5.56 -3.01 -6.87
C VAL A 40 -4.50 -3.82 -6.14
N ASP A 41 -3.24 -3.56 -6.48
CA ASP A 41 -2.08 -4.01 -5.70
C ASP A 41 -1.38 -2.77 -5.14
N MET A 42 -1.09 -2.80 -3.84
CA MET A 42 -0.30 -1.76 -3.18
C MET A 42 1.09 -2.32 -2.85
N HIS A 43 2.12 -1.63 -3.29
CA HIS A 43 3.51 -2.00 -3.05
C HIS A 43 4.15 -1.03 -2.06
N PHE A 44 4.59 -1.56 -0.92
CA PHE A 44 5.25 -0.78 0.11
C PHE A 44 6.76 -0.86 -0.10
N THR A 45 7.37 0.26 -0.46
CA THR A 45 8.80 0.36 -0.76
C THR A 45 9.47 1.35 0.20
N SER A 46 10.81 1.38 0.22
CA SER A 46 11.54 2.30 1.08
C SER A 46 11.05 2.20 2.53
N SER A 47 11.01 3.30 3.26
CA SER A 47 10.56 3.32 4.66
C SER A 47 9.09 2.93 4.85
N THR A 48 8.28 2.94 3.78
CA THR A 48 6.86 2.61 3.90
C THR A 48 6.61 1.14 4.25
N VAL A 49 7.57 0.24 4.03
CA VAL A 49 7.45 -1.16 4.48
C VAL A 49 7.22 -1.26 5.99
N ARG A 50 7.66 -0.24 6.75
CA ARG A 50 7.49 -0.20 8.20
C ARG A 50 6.01 -0.12 8.62
N TRP A 51 5.12 0.31 7.74
CA TRP A 51 3.68 0.24 7.99
C TRP A 51 3.18 -1.20 8.19
N LEU A 52 3.91 -2.16 7.63
CA LEU A 52 3.53 -3.58 7.68
C LEU A 52 4.13 -4.30 8.89
N LEU A 53 4.87 -3.59 9.75
CA LEU A 53 5.36 -4.14 11.01
C LEU A 53 4.26 -4.12 12.07
N PRO A 54 4.21 -5.13 12.95
CA PRO A 54 3.19 -5.17 13.99
C PRO A 54 3.15 -3.90 14.85
N GLY A 55 1.95 -3.35 15.02
CA GLY A 55 1.70 -2.21 15.90
C GLY A 55 2.03 -0.84 15.33
N VAL A 56 2.79 -0.73 14.26
CA VAL A 56 3.22 0.58 13.71
C VAL A 56 2.03 1.35 13.14
N ALA A 57 1.25 0.71 12.29
CA ALA A 57 0.13 1.37 11.62
C ALA A 57 -0.99 1.76 12.60
N ASP A 58 -1.24 0.95 13.60
CA ASP A 58 -2.27 1.25 14.61
C ASP A 58 -1.89 2.38 15.55
N ALA A 59 -0.61 2.70 15.65
CA ALA A 59 -0.10 3.77 16.51
C ALA A 59 -0.09 5.15 15.84
N LYS A 60 -0.38 5.23 14.53
CA LYS A 60 -0.24 6.49 13.77
C LYS A 60 -1.57 6.91 13.15
N HIS A 61 -2.01 8.11 13.51
CA HIS A 61 -3.22 8.71 12.95
C HIS A 61 -2.90 9.50 11.68
N THR A 62 -3.85 9.53 10.76
CA THR A 62 -3.70 10.21 9.47
C THR A 62 -4.22 11.64 9.48
N ASP A 63 -4.95 12.00 10.54
CA ASP A 63 -5.57 13.32 10.67
C ASP A 63 -5.29 13.92 12.05
N ALA A 64 -5.37 15.25 12.13
CA ALA A 64 -5.10 15.98 13.37
C ALA A 64 -6.12 15.68 14.48
N GLU A 65 -7.31 15.25 14.12
CA GLU A 65 -8.39 14.92 15.06
C GLU A 65 -8.27 13.51 15.62
N CYS A 66 -7.28 12.73 15.15
CA CYS A 66 -7.02 11.36 15.59
C CYS A 66 -8.23 10.44 15.43
N THR A 67 -8.98 10.59 14.34
CA THR A 67 -10.18 9.78 14.09
C THR A 67 -9.88 8.46 13.40
N LYS A 68 -8.76 8.37 12.66
CA LYS A 68 -8.44 7.20 11.87
C LYS A 68 -6.95 6.94 11.83
N THR A 69 -6.57 5.69 12.07
CA THR A 69 -5.18 5.26 11.99
C THR A 69 -4.87 4.69 10.60
N VAL A 70 -3.57 4.57 10.29
CA VAL A 70 -3.13 3.85 9.09
C VAL A 70 -3.56 2.38 9.17
N GLY A 71 -3.56 1.78 10.37
CA GLY A 71 -4.07 0.42 10.57
C GLY A 71 -5.54 0.27 10.19
N ASP A 72 -6.37 1.27 10.48
CA ASP A 72 -7.77 1.28 10.06
C ASP A 72 -7.88 1.23 8.54
N PHE A 73 -7.07 2.03 7.83
CA PHE A 73 -7.03 2.02 6.36
C PHE A 73 -6.57 0.67 5.82
N ILE A 74 -5.55 0.07 6.43
CA ILE A 74 -5.06 -1.26 6.01
C ILE A 74 -6.19 -2.27 6.07
N ARG A 75 -6.94 -2.30 7.16
CA ARG A 75 -8.07 -3.23 7.31
C ARG A 75 -9.17 -2.96 6.27
N GLU A 76 -9.46 -1.70 6.01
CA GLU A 76 -10.47 -1.33 5.01
C GLU A 76 -10.09 -1.80 3.60
N VAL A 77 -8.85 -1.55 3.18
CA VAL A 77 -8.42 -1.97 1.83
C VAL A 77 -8.39 -3.49 1.72
N LYS A 78 -8.05 -4.21 2.79
CA LYS A 78 -8.09 -5.68 2.77
C LYS A 78 -9.51 -6.20 2.63
N VAL A 79 -10.47 -5.62 3.32
CA VAL A 79 -11.89 -5.98 3.18
C VAL A 79 -12.37 -5.71 1.75
N ALA A 80 -11.87 -4.64 1.13
CA ALA A 80 -12.21 -4.29 -0.25
C ALA A 80 -11.51 -5.18 -1.30
N GLY A 81 -10.59 -6.06 -0.89
CA GLY A 81 -9.92 -6.99 -1.80
C GLY A 81 -8.59 -6.51 -2.36
N VAL A 82 -8.01 -5.45 -1.80
CA VAL A 82 -6.69 -4.95 -2.23
C VAL A 82 -5.59 -5.91 -1.76
N LYS A 83 -4.59 -6.12 -2.60
CA LYS A 83 -3.39 -6.90 -2.25
C LYS A 83 -2.29 -5.98 -1.77
N LEU A 84 -1.62 -6.36 -0.68
CA LEU A 84 -0.52 -5.60 -0.09
C LEU A 84 0.79 -6.39 -0.21
N TYR A 85 1.82 -5.77 -0.77
CA TYR A 85 3.12 -6.40 -0.95
C TYR A 85 4.23 -5.56 -0.34
N ALA A 86 5.21 -6.23 0.26
CA ALA A 86 6.40 -5.60 0.81
C ALA A 86 7.59 -5.78 -0.13
N CYS A 87 8.32 -4.70 -0.40
CA CYS A 87 9.55 -4.78 -1.18
C CYS A 87 10.65 -5.48 -0.37
N GLY A 88 11.20 -6.58 -0.89
CA GLY A 88 12.21 -7.36 -0.18
C GLY A 88 13.48 -6.58 0.13
N MET A 89 13.93 -5.73 -0.79
CA MET A 89 15.09 -4.87 -0.57
C MET A 89 14.81 -3.86 0.56
N ALA A 90 13.65 -3.25 0.56
CA ALA A 90 13.26 -2.31 1.61
C ALA A 90 13.10 -3.01 2.95
N MET A 91 12.63 -4.24 2.97
CA MET A 91 12.56 -5.05 4.19
C MET A 91 13.93 -5.29 4.80
N HIS A 92 14.92 -5.58 3.97
CA HIS A 92 16.30 -5.75 4.43
C HIS A 92 16.84 -4.47 5.06
N GLU A 93 16.55 -3.33 4.47
CA GLU A 93 17.02 -2.02 4.92
C GLU A 93 16.30 -1.53 6.18
N HIS A 94 14.98 -1.64 6.21
CA HIS A 94 14.13 -0.96 7.18
C HIS A 94 13.45 -1.86 8.21
N ALA A 95 13.44 -3.16 8.01
CA ALA A 95 12.65 -4.07 8.84
C ALA A 95 13.32 -5.44 9.02
N ARG A 96 14.61 -5.47 9.15
CA ARG A 96 15.47 -6.67 9.20
C ARG A 96 14.90 -7.81 10.02
N GLY A 97 14.53 -8.90 9.34
CA GLY A 97 14.14 -10.15 10.00
C GLY A 97 12.85 -10.09 10.79
N GLU A 98 12.14 -8.98 10.80
CA GLU A 98 10.89 -8.87 11.52
C GLU A 98 9.74 -9.49 10.74
N ALA A 99 8.81 -10.13 11.44
CA ALA A 99 7.60 -10.68 10.84
C ALA A 99 6.64 -9.55 10.46
N LEU A 100 5.99 -9.68 9.31
CA LEU A 100 4.99 -8.71 8.86
C LEU A 100 3.60 -9.07 9.38
N ILE A 101 2.71 -8.08 9.41
CA ILE A 101 1.32 -8.29 9.80
C ILE A 101 0.62 -9.25 8.83
N ALA A 102 -0.44 -9.89 9.29
CA ALA A 102 -1.17 -10.89 8.50
C ALA A 102 -1.80 -10.31 7.22
N GLU A 103 -2.08 -9.02 7.22
CA GLU A 103 -2.64 -8.32 6.06
C GLU A 103 -1.69 -8.22 4.87
N CYS A 104 -0.39 -8.41 5.08
CA CYS A 104 0.58 -8.43 3.99
C CYS A 104 0.45 -9.75 3.21
N ASP A 105 0.21 -9.65 1.92
CA ASP A 105 -0.03 -10.83 1.06
C ASP A 105 1.27 -11.48 0.58
N GLY A 106 2.41 -10.81 0.70
CA GLY A 106 3.68 -11.38 0.29
C GLY A 106 4.74 -10.32 -0.01
N HIS A 107 5.81 -10.76 -0.63
CA HIS A 107 6.92 -9.91 -1.05
C HIS A 107 6.88 -9.72 -2.56
N ALA A 108 7.20 -8.51 -3.02
CA ALA A 108 7.35 -8.21 -4.43
C ALA A 108 8.37 -7.08 -4.59
N GLY A 109 9.27 -7.23 -5.54
CA GLY A 109 10.32 -6.25 -5.77
C GLY A 109 10.07 -5.37 -6.99
N ALA A 110 11.08 -4.58 -7.34
CA ALA A 110 11.01 -3.65 -8.46
C ALA A 110 10.67 -4.34 -9.79
N ALA A 111 11.19 -5.55 -10.01
CA ALA A 111 10.92 -6.29 -11.26
C ALA A 111 9.42 -6.57 -11.43
N THR A 112 8.72 -6.91 -10.36
CA THR A 112 7.29 -7.14 -10.40
C THR A 112 6.54 -5.85 -10.75
N VAL A 113 6.90 -4.74 -10.11
CA VAL A 113 6.27 -3.44 -10.36
C VAL A 113 6.49 -3.00 -11.81
N VAL A 114 7.72 -3.13 -12.32
CA VAL A 114 8.03 -2.75 -13.71
C VAL A 114 7.26 -3.63 -14.69
N SER A 115 7.20 -4.94 -14.45
CA SER A 115 6.45 -5.86 -15.30
C SER A 115 4.97 -5.47 -15.36
N GLU A 116 4.37 -5.14 -14.22
CA GLU A 116 2.99 -4.68 -14.17
C GLU A 116 2.81 -3.34 -14.89
N ALA A 117 3.74 -2.42 -14.72
CA ALA A 117 3.68 -1.10 -15.36
C ALA A 117 3.75 -1.18 -16.88
N MET A 118 4.36 -2.23 -17.42
CA MET A 118 4.45 -2.44 -18.87
C MET A 118 3.20 -3.11 -19.47
N ASN A 119 2.29 -3.55 -18.64
CA ASN A 119 1.04 -4.16 -19.11
C ASN A 119 0.07 -3.06 -19.57
N GLU A 120 -0.49 -3.22 -20.77
CA GLU A 120 -1.42 -2.22 -21.36
C GLU A 120 -2.67 -2.01 -20.51
N ARG A 121 -3.10 -3.02 -19.75
CA ARG A 121 -4.32 -2.97 -18.94
C ARG A 121 -4.06 -2.51 -17.50
N THR A 122 -2.83 -2.13 -17.18
CA THR A 122 -2.44 -1.70 -15.84
C THR A 122 -2.04 -0.22 -15.84
N ARG A 123 -2.46 0.50 -14.80
CA ARG A 123 -2.00 1.86 -14.54
C ARG A 123 -1.26 1.89 -13.21
N THR A 124 -0.35 2.84 -13.06
CA THR A 124 0.50 2.95 -11.86
C THR A 124 0.41 4.36 -11.29
N LEU A 125 0.22 4.43 -9.97
CA LEU A 125 0.31 5.68 -9.20
C LEU A 125 1.41 5.52 -8.15
N VAL A 126 2.19 6.57 -7.95
CA VAL A 126 3.28 6.59 -6.95
C VAL A 126 3.01 7.70 -5.94
N PHE A 127 3.13 7.35 -4.66
CA PHE A 127 2.92 8.28 -3.55
C PHE A 127 4.17 8.40 -2.68
#